data_e001f4c3a89782b10d7707db5cb6029c
#
_entry.id   e001f4c3a89782b10d7707db5cb6029c
#
_cell.length_a   1.000
_cell.length_b   1.000
_cell.length_c   1.000
_cell.angle_alpha   90.00
_cell.angle_beta   90.00
_cell.angle_gamma   90.00
#
_symmetry.space_group_name_H-M   'P 1'
#
loop_
_entity.id
_entity.type
_entity.pdbx_description
1 polymer ?
#
loop_
_entity_poly.entity_id
_entity_poly.type
_entity_poly.pdbx_seq_one_letter_code
_entity_poly.pdbx_strand_id
1 'polypeptide(L)'
;MMKISPSILSCDFSRMGEEFARMEKCGADWLHIDVMDGHFVPNLTLGAPIVKALRPYASIPFDVHLMISNPLQYVPDFLKAGADILTFHIESDSPVEETIELVRAGGSVPALSLKPKTPAEAVFPYLDRLGMVLVMTVEPGFGGQSFMEDMMPKVAAIRREADRRGLNLDIQVDGGISEKTIAAAAKAGACLLYTSPSPRDP
;
A
#
# COMPACT_ATOMS: atom_id res chain seq x y z
N MET A 1 11.20 -9.42 9.91
CA MET A 1 11.52 -10.07 8.61
C MET A 1 11.07 -9.11 7.52
N MET A 2 11.86 -8.92 6.46
CA MET A 2 11.49 -8.07 5.32
C MET A 2 10.49 -8.82 4.44
N LYS A 3 9.41 -8.15 4.00
CA LYS A 3 8.40 -8.68 3.10
C LYS A 3 8.47 -7.96 1.75
N ILE A 4 8.09 -8.64 0.68
CA ILE A 4 8.05 -8.10 -0.69
C ILE A 4 6.61 -8.16 -1.19
N SER A 5 6.09 -7.00 -1.63
CA SER A 5 4.75 -6.83 -2.19
C SER A 5 4.85 -6.18 -3.57
N PRO A 6 4.98 -6.99 -4.66
CA PRO A 6 5.05 -6.44 -6.01
C PRO A 6 3.76 -5.74 -6.40
N SER A 7 3.89 -4.60 -7.10
CA SER A 7 2.72 -3.93 -7.66
C SER A 7 2.26 -4.52 -8.98
N ILE A 8 0.96 -4.61 -9.11
CA ILE A 8 0.32 -5.03 -10.36
C ILE A 8 0.31 -3.95 -11.45
N LEU A 9 0.60 -2.69 -11.12
CA LEU A 9 0.66 -1.63 -12.15
C LEU A 9 1.72 -1.90 -13.22
N SER A 10 2.74 -2.70 -12.90
CA SER A 10 3.81 -3.07 -13.82
C SER A 10 3.57 -4.39 -14.57
N CYS A 11 2.44 -5.06 -14.34
CA CYS A 11 2.13 -6.32 -15.01
C CYS A 11 1.49 -6.11 -16.39
N ASP A 12 1.40 -7.20 -17.17
CA ASP A 12 0.61 -7.22 -18.40
C ASP A 12 -0.87 -7.33 -18.04
N PHE A 13 -1.62 -6.24 -18.15
CA PHE A 13 -3.04 -6.20 -17.83
C PHE A 13 -3.90 -7.15 -18.66
N SER A 14 -3.45 -7.54 -19.85
CA SER A 14 -4.16 -8.53 -20.67
C SER A 14 -4.07 -9.96 -20.10
N ARG A 15 -3.14 -10.20 -19.15
CA ARG A 15 -2.83 -11.51 -18.54
C ARG A 15 -2.74 -11.45 -17.02
N MET A 16 -3.45 -10.53 -16.38
CA MET A 16 -3.33 -10.25 -14.95
C MET A 16 -3.40 -11.50 -14.06
N GLY A 17 -4.32 -12.43 -14.34
CA GLY A 17 -4.43 -13.67 -13.56
C GLY A 17 -3.16 -14.52 -13.60
N GLU A 18 -2.51 -14.65 -14.78
CA GLU A 18 -1.25 -15.39 -14.93
C GLU A 18 -0.11 -14.67 -14.20
N GLU A 19 -0.09 -13.33 -14.26
CA GLU A 19 0.90 -12.51 -13.57
C GLU A 19 0.79 -12.67 -12.03
N PHE A 20 -0.43 -12.70 -11.48
CA PHE A 20 -0.67 -12.95 -10.05
C PHE A 20 -0.12 -14.31 -9.62
N ALA A 21 -0.48 -15.37 -10.35
CA ALA A 21 0.03 -16.71 -10.08
C ALA A 21 1.57 -16.79 -10.23
N ARG A 22 2.15 -16.03 -11.17
CA ARG A 22 3.59 -15.95 -11.36
C ARG A 22 4.30 -15.28 -10.21
N MET A 23 3.78 -14.13 -9.72
CA MET A 23 4.35 -13.41 -8.58
C MET A 23 4.38 -14.27 -7.32
N GLU A 24 3.29 -14.98 -7.01
CA GLU A 24 3.23 -15.91 -5.89
C GLU A 24 4.28 -17.03 -6.03
N LYS A 25 4.41 -17.66 -7.21
CA LYS A 25 5.43 -18.68 -7.47
C LYS A 25 6.87 -18.15 -7.35
N CYS A 26 7.08 -16.88 -7.62
CA CYS A 26 8.38 -16.21 -7.45
C CYS A 26 8.70 -15.88 -5.98
N GLY A 27 7.78 -16.14 -5.04
CA GLY A 27 8.00 -15.95 -3.62
C GLY A 27 7.63 -14.56 -3.11
N ALA A 28 6.71 -13.85 -3.79
CA ALA A 28 6.11 -12.65 -3.23
C ALA A 28 5.36 -12.97 -1.94
N ASP A 29 5.50 -12.13 -0.93
CA ASP A 29 4.80 -12.28 0.35
C ASP A 29 3.36 -11.78 0.24
N TRP A 30 3.13 -10.68 -0.50
CA TRP A 30 1.83 -10.06 -0.74
C TRP A 30 1.72 -9.62 -2.20
N LEU A 31 0.52 -9.18 -2.64
CA LEU A 31 0.31 -8.51 -3.93
C LEU A 31 -0.24 -7.12 -3.70
N HIS A 32 0.46 -6.10 -4.18
CA HIS A 32 0.05 -4.71 -4.04
C HIS A 32 -0.82 -4.27 -5.20
N ILE A 33 -2.02 -3.76 -4.88
CA ILE A 33 -3.05 -3.42 -5.87
C ILE A 33 -3.41 -1.94 -5.75
N ASP A 34 -2.88 -1.14 -6.65
CA ASP A 34 -3.11 0.31 -6.69
C ASP A 34 -4.44 0.65 -7.36
N VAL A 35 -5.36 1.20 -6.59
CA VAL A 35 -6.69 1.65 -7.02
C VAL A 35 -6.71 3.17 -7.09
N MET A 36 -6.99 3.72 -8.27
CA MET A 36 -6.99 5.15 -8.55
C MET A 36 -8.30 5.57 -9.22
N ASP A 37 -8.86 6.71 -8.81
CA ASP A 37 -10.17 7.19 -9.25
C ASP A 37 -10.14 8.35 -10.27
N GLY A 38 -8.94 8.84 -10.62
CA GLY A 38 -8.78 10.01 -11.50
C GLY A 38 -9.10 11.36 -10.85
N HIS A 39 -9.40 11.38 -9.54
CA HIS A 39 -9.72 12.59 -8.77
C HIS A 39 -8.70 12.83 -7.66
N PHE A 40 -8.49 11.86 -6.79
CA PHE A 40 -7.47 11.93 -5.74
C PHE A 40 -6.05 11.98 -6.31
N VAL A 41 -5.84 11.25 -7.42
CA VAL A 41 -4.62 11.26 -8.24
C VAL A 41 -5.00 11.37 -9.72
N PRO A 42 -4.13 11.94 -10.60
CA PRO A 42 -4.44 12.17 -12.00
C PRO A 42 -4.29 10.91 -12.87
N ASN A 43 -4.71 9.76 -12.37
CA ASN A 43 -4.69 8.48 -13.06
C ASN A 43 -5.92 7.65 -12.67
N LEU A 44 -6.34 6.75 -13.54
CA LEU A 44 -7.46 5.84 -13.35
C LEU A 44 -6.97 4.41 -13.59
N THR A 45 -7.19 3.50 -12.63
CA THR A 45 -6.68 2.12 -12.75
C THR A 45 -7.79 1.08 -12.61
N LEU A 46 -7.95 0.49 -11.44
CA LEU A 46 -8.74 -0.70 -11.20
C LEU A 46 -9.84 -0.44 -10.17
N GLY A 47 -10.87 -1.27 -10.20
CA GLY A 47 -11.93 -1.25 -9.20
C GLY A 47 -12.14 -2.61 -8.53
N ALA A 48 -13.00 -2.66 -7.52
CA ALA A 48 -13.32 -3.86 -6.75
C ALA A 48 -13.72 -5.09 -7.61
N PRO A 49 -14.45 -4.94 -8.76
CA PRO A 49 -14.76 -6.08 -9.62
C PRO A 49 -13.52 -6.79 -10.17
N ILE A 50 -12.45 -6.04 -10.49
CA ILE A 50 -11.19 -6.61 -10.98
C ILE A 50 -10.46 -7.32 -9.84
N VAL A 51 -10.37 -6.70 -8.66
CA VAL A 51 -9.77 -7.33 -7.47
C VAL A 51 -10.45 -8.67 -7.17
N LYS A 52 -11.79 -8.70 -7.20
CA LYS A 52 -12.58 -9.92 -7.01
C LYS A 52 -12.28 -10.99 -8.06
N ALA A 53 -12.16 -10.60 -9.33
CA ALA A 53 -11.86 -11.52 -10.43
C ALA A 53 -10.45 -12.12 -10.31
N LEU A 54 -9.51 -11.39 -9.71
CA LEU A 54 -8.12 -11.82 -9.52
C LEU A 54 -7.91 -12.70 -8.29
N ARG A 55 -8.78 -12.64 -7.29
CA ARG A 55 -8.65 -13.41 -6.04
C ARG A 55 -8.40 -14.92 -6.24
N PRO A 56 -9.04 -15.63 -7.19
CA PRO A 56 -8.79 -17.04 -7.41
C PRO A 56 -7.40 -17.40 -7.95
N TYR A 57 -6.62 -16.43 -8.43
CA TYR A 57 -5.32 -16.67 -9.08
C TYR A 57 -4.12 -16.65 -8.13
N ALA A 58 -4.32 -16.18 -6.88
CA ALA A 58 -3.26 -16.18 -5.87
C ALA A 58 -3.85 -16.41 -4.47
N SER A 59 -3.12 -17.12 -3.62
CA SER A 59 -3.53 -17.42 -2.23
C SER A 59 -2.91 -16.47 -1.21
N ILE A 60 -1.83 -15.76 -1.59
CA ILE A 60 -1.15 -14.77 -0.73
C ILE A 60 -2.02 -13.53 -0.52
N PRO A 61 -1.76 -12.74 0.55
CA PRO A 61 -2.55 -11.56 0.87
C PRO A 61 -2.59 -10.51 -0.24
N PHE A 62 -3.79 -9.92 -0.45
CA PHE A 62 -4.00 -8.75 -1.30
C PHE A 62 -3.93 -7.49 -0.46
N ASP A 63 -2.91 -6.68 -0.70
CA ASP A 63 -2.69 -5.36 -0.14
C ASP A 63 -3.28 -4.32 -1.10
N VAL A 64 -4.51 -3.91 -0.84
CA VAL A 64 -5.26 -2.99 -1.71
C VAL A 64 -5.05 -1.56 -1.25
N HIS A 65 -4.41 -0.75 -2.08
CA HIS A 65 -4.08 0.64 -1.82
C HIS A 65 -5.05 1.58 -2.55
N LEU A 66 -5.88 2.26 -1.78
CA LEU A 66 -6.92 3.16 -2.28
C LEU A 66 -6.41 4.60 -2.40
N MET A 67 -6.00 4.99 -3.59
CA MET A 67 -5.73 6.37 -3.98
C MET A 67 -7.00 6.99 -4.59
N ILE A 68 -8.05 7.09 -3.78
CA ILE A 68 -9.37 7.58 -4.18
C ILE A 68 -9.88 8.64 -3.21
N SER A 69 -10.74 9.52 -3.69
CA SER A 69 -11.23 10.68 -2.93
C SER A 69 -12.10 10.28 -1.73
N ASN A 70 -12.97 9.28 -1.89
CA ASN A 70 -13.90 8.85 -0.83
C ASN A 70 -13.80 7.34 -0.54
N PRO A 71 -12.71 6.87 0.12
CA PRO A 71 -12.52 5.44 0.40
C PRO A 71 -13.62 4.81 1.27
N LEU A 72 -14.18 5.53 2.25
CA LEU A 72 -15.23 5.02 3.13
C LEU A 72 -16.41 4.42 2.35
N GLN A 73 -16.81 5.07 1.26
CA GLN A 73 -17.90 4.60 0.41
C GLN A 73 -17.62 3.23 -0.22
N TYR A 74 -16.37 2.95 -0.58
CA TYR A 74 -15.99 1.77 -1.36
C TYR A 74 -15.38 0.63 -0.54
N VAL A 75 -15.06 0.87 0.74
CA VAL A 75 -14.54 -0.16 1.65
C VAL A 75 -15.36 -1.46 1.58
N PRO A 76 -16.72 -1.45 1.66
CA PRO A 76 -17.50 -2.69 1.63
C PRO A 76 -17.31 -3.51 0.34
N ASP A 77 -17.08 -2.86 -0.79
CA ASP A 77 -16.92 -3.52 -2.08
C ASP A 77 -15.54 -4.20 -2.17
N PHE A 78 -14.47 -3.54 -1.69
CA PHE A 78 -13.14 -4.13 -1.65
C PHE A 78 -13.01 -5.24 -0.62
N LEU A 79 -13.70 -5.16 0.52
CA LEU A 79 -13.81 -6.25 1.49
C LEU A 79 -14.44 -7.49 0.85
N LYS A 80 -15.57 -7.32 0.15
CA LYS A 80 -16.24 -8.41 -0.60
C LYS A 80 -15.40 -8.94 -1.77
N ALA A 81 -14.50 -8.10 -2.30
CA ALA A 81 -13.57 -8.51 -3.36
C ALA A 81 -12.39 -9.35 -2.85
N GLY A 82 -12.18 -9.41 -1.53
CA GLY A 82 -11.15 -10.22 -0.89
C GLY A 82 -9.85 -9.47 -0.60
N ALA A 83 -9.93 -8.16 -0.31
CA ALA A 83 -8.80 -7.40 0.22
C ALA A 83 -8.46 -7.89 1.63
N ASP A 84 -7.22 -8.34 1.85
CA ASP A 84 -6.72 -8.77 3.16
C ASP A 84 -6.20 -7.58 3.97
N ILE A 85 -5.53 -6.66 3.31
CA ILE A 85 -5.12 -5.36 3.84
C ILE A 85 -5.79 -4.28 3.00
N LEU A 86 -6.36 -3.27 3.62
CA LEU A 86 -6.97 -2.15 2.93
C LEU A 86 -6.34 -0.84 3.41
N THR A 87 -5.54 -0.27 2.53
CA THR A 87 -4.79 0.98 2.76
C THR A 87 -5.54 2.13 2.12
N PHE A 88 -5.74 3.22 2.86
CA PHE A 88 -6.32 4.45 2.35
C PHE A 88 -5.51 5.67 2.80
N HIS A 89 -5.62 6.76 2.10
CA HIS A 89 -4.88 7.98 2.40
C HIS A 89 -5.52 8.80 3.51
N ILE A 90 -4.70 9.30 4.45
CA ILE A 90 -5.14 10.23 5.49
C ILE A 90 -5.65 11.55 4.90
N GLU A 91 -5.19 11.88 3.69
CA GLU A 91 -5.59 13.09 2.94
C GLU A 91 -6.87 12.92 2.11
N SER A 92 -7.52 11.76 2.19
CA SER A 92 -8.82 11.53 1.51
C SER A 92 -9.97 12.28 2.19
N ASP A 93 -11.10 12.40 1.49
CA ASP A 93 -12.28 13.10 2.01
C ASP A 93 -13.07 12.28 3.05
N SER A 94 -12.62 11.07 3.38
CA SER A 94 -13.30 10.18 4.32
C SER A 94 -12.82 10.38 5.76
N PRO A 95 -13.72 10.31 6.77
CA PRO A 95 -13.33 10.29 8.18
C PRO A 95 -12.43 9.08 8.48
N VAL A 96 -11.23 9.35 8.98
CA VAL A 96 -10.19 8.32 9.20
C VAL A 96 -10.67 7.24 10.17
N GLU A 97 -11.26 7.64 11.30
CA GLU A 97 -11.70 6.71 12.34
C GLU A 97 -12.80 5.78 11.87
N GLU A 98 -13.81 6.31 11.20
CA GLU A 98 -14.93 5.52 10.66
C GLU A 98 -14.44 4.54 9.60
N THR A 99 -13.50 4.98 8.75
CA THR A 99 -12.92 4.13 7.71
C THR A 99 -12.11 2.98 8.32
N ILE A 100 -11.28 3.25 9.34
CA ILE A 100 -10.54 2.21 10.07
C ILE A 100 -11.50 1.18 10.68
N GLU A 101 -12.57 1.64 11.37
CA GLU A 101 -13.52 0.73 12.02
C GLU A 101 -14.28 -0.11 10.99
N LEU A 102 -14.67 0.46 9.85
CA LEU A 102 -15.38 -0.27 8.81
C LEU A 102 -14.48 -1.36 8.18
N VAL A 103 -13.21 -1.05 7.91
CA VAL A 103 -12.23 -2.04 7.41
C VAL A 103 -12.06 -3.18 8.41
N ARG A 104 -11.87 -2.85 9.70
CA ARG A 104 -11.70 -3.84 10.77
C ARG A 104 -12.94 -4.70 10.96
N ALA A 105 -14.12 -4.11 10.98
CA ALA A 105 -15.39 -4.83 11.11
C ALA A 105 -15.61 -5.82 9.96
N GLY A 106 -15.07 -5.54 8.77
CA GLY A 106 -15.10 -6.42 7.62
C GLY A 106 -14.05 -7.54 7.62
N GLY A 107 -13.19 -7.60 8.64
CA GLY A 107 -12.19 -8.66 8.81
C GLY A 107 -10.86 -8.40 8.10
N SER A 108 -10.67 -7.24 7.47
CA SER A 108 -9.41 -6.85 6.83
C SER A 108 -8.54 -6.02 7.78
N VAL A 109 -7.24 -5.99 7.51
CA VAL A 109 -6.27 -5.19 8.25
C VAL A 109 -6.35 -3.73 7.77
N PRO A 110 -6.72 -2.76 8.64
CA PRO A 110 -6.71 -1.36 8.26
C PRO A 110 -5.28 -0.82 8.18
N ALA A 111 -5.00 -0.09 7.12
CA ALA A 111 -3.73 0.59 6.90
C ALA A 111 -3.94 2.03 6.45
N LEU A 112 -3.04 2.93 6.83
CA LEU A 112 -3.12 4.35 6.53
C LEU A 112 -1.91 4.82 5.75
N SER A 113 -2.14 5.51 4.64
CA SER A 113 -1.09 6.04 3.77
C SER A 113 -0.89 7.54 3.96
N LEU A 114 0.35 8.00 3.75
CA LEU A 114 0.78 9.40 3.82
C LEU A 114 1.42 9.84 2.50
N LYS A 115 0.96 10.94 1.93
CA LYS A 115 1.66 11.64 0.83
C LYS A 115 3.00 12.23 1.31
N PRO A 116 3.94 12.53 0.38
CA PRO A 116 5.25 13.08 0.74
C PRO A 116 5.19 14.35 1.60
N LYS A 117 4.21 15.21 1.37
CA LYS A 117 4.07 16.50 2.10
C LYS A 117 3.42 16.38 3.48
N THR A 118 2.76 15.26 3.78
CA THR A 118 2.08 15.05 5.06
C THR A 118 3.08 14.60 6.13
N PRO A 119 3.15 15.24 7.29
CA PRO A 119 4.12 14.89 8.33
C PRO A 119 3.80 13.53 9.00
N ALA A 120 4.84 12.88 9.55
CA ALA A 120 4.69 11.58 10.22
C ALA A 120 3.68 11.61 11.38
N GLU A 121 3.65 12.71 12.09
CA GLU A 121 2.81 12.93 13.28
C GLU A 121 1.31 12.82 12.98
N ALA A 122 0.92 13.03 11.71
CA ALA A 122 -0.48 12.93 11.30
C ALA A 122 -1.09 11.54 11.55
N VAL A 123 -0.29 10.46 11.48
CA VAL A 123 -0.79 9.10 11.73
C VAL A 123 -0.67 8.66 13.19
N PHE A 124 0.08 9.38 14.03
CA PHE A 124 0.33 8.96 15.41
C PHE A 124 -0.94 8.72 16.24
N PRO A 125 -2.03 9.50 16.10
CA PRO A 125 -3.28 9.24 16.81
C PRO A 125 -3.92 7.89 16.49
N TYR A 126 -3.57 7.27 15.37
CA TYR A 126 -4.23 6.07 14.85
C TYR A 126 -3.41 4.79 14.96
N LEU A 127 -2.09 4.87 15.30
CA LEU A 127 -1.15 3.75 15.20
C LEU A 127 -1.58 2.48 15.93
N ASP A 128 -2.23 2.60 17.09
CA ASP A 128 -2.73 1.49 17.91
C ASP A 128 -3.94 0.78 17.29
N ARG A 129 -4.54 1.37 16.26
CA ARG A 129 -5.70 0.84 15.54
C ARG A 129 -5.35 0.32 14.14
N LEU A 130 -4.10 0.48 13.71
CA LEU A 130 -3.61 0.09 12.39
C LEU A 130 -2.76 -1.18 12.47
N GLY A 131 -2.81 -2.00 11.43
CA GLY A 131 -1.83 -3.07 11.22
C GLY A 131 -0.63 -2.61 10.40
N MET A 132 -0.80 -1.55 9.60
CA MET A 132 0.25 -1.04 8.72
C MET A 132 0.13 0.47 8.49
N VAL A 133 1.28 1.12 8.27
CA VAL A 133 1.37 2.48 7.71
C VAL A 133 2.18 2.43 6.42
N LEU A 134 1.65 3.03 5.36
CA LEU A 134 2.32 3.16 4.07
C LEU A 134 2.84 4.58 3.91
N VAL A 135 4.14 4.72 3.68
CA VAL A 135 4.78 6.02 3.39
C VAL A 135 5.06 6.09 1.89
N MET A 136 4.43 7.05 1.22
CA MET A 136 4.74 7.32 -0.19
C MET A 136 6.16 7.86 -0.31
N THR A 137 6.98 7.22 -1.13
CA THR A 137 8.34 7.63 -1.50
C THR A 137 8.42 8.16 -2.93
N VAL A 138 7.27 8.46 -3.49
CA VAL A 138 7.01 9.21 -4.74
C VAL A 138 5.70 9.98 -4.58
N GLU A 139 5.40 10.91 -5.49
CA GLU A 139 4.03 11.47 -5.56
C GLU A 139 3.09 10.37 -6.10
N PRO A 140 1.95 10.10 -5.42
CA PRO A 140 1.04 9.04 -5.85
C PRO A 140 0.40 9.33 -7.22
N GLY A 141 0.14 8.26 -8.01
CA GLY A 141 -0.57 8.36 -9.28
C GLY A 141 0.11 7.69 -10.47
N PHE A 142 1.44 7.62 -10.52
CA PHE A 142 2.17 7.00 -11.63
C PHE A 142 3.33 6.14 -11.12
N GLY A 143 3.60 5.02 -11.82
CA GLY A 143 4.80 4.21 -11.62
C GLY A 143 6.06 4.83 -12.23
N GLY A 144 7.23 4.21 -12.00
CA GLY A 144 8.49 4.59 -12.65
C GLY A 144 9.14 5.90 -12.14
N GLN A 145 8.68 6.44 -11.02
CA GLN A 145 9.22 7.67 -10.44
C GLN A 145 10.49 7.39 -9.60
N SER A 146 11.35 8.41 -9.48
CA SER A 146 12.55 8.35 -8.66
C SER A 146 12.21 8.32 -7.17
N PHE A 147 12.93 7.47 -6.44
CA PHE A 147 12.80 7.35 -4.99
C PHE A 147 13.11 8.66 -4.26
N MET A 148 12.23 9.09 -3.37
CA MET A 148 12.41 10.26 -2.51
C MET A 148 13.09 9.85 -1.21
N GLU A 149 14.43 9.93 -1.15
CA GLU A 149 15.22 9.54 0.02
C GLU A 149 14.93 10.42 1.26
N ASP A 150 14.49 11.65 1.04
CA ASP A 150 14.07 12.59 2.08
C ASP A 150 12.80 12.15 2.85
N MET A 151 12.13 11.07 2.41
CA MET A 151 11.05 10.42 3.15
C MET A 151 11.55 9.47 4.25
N MET A 152 12.82 9.09 4.25
CA MET A 152 13.36 8.14 5.24
C MET A 152 13.29 8.64 6.69
N PRO A 153 13.49 9.92 7.01
CA PRO A 153 13.23 10.46 8.35
C PRO A 153 11.79 10.27 8.82
N LYS A 154 10.81 10.34 7.90
CA LYS A 154 9.38 10.08 8.19
C LYS A 154 9.16 8.61 8.56
N VAL A 155 9.69 7.67 7.78
CA VAL A 155 9.66 6.23 8.07
C VAL A 155 10.25 5.95 9.46
N ALA A 156 11.44 6.53 9.75
CA ALA A 156 12.11 6.35 11.03
C ALA A 156 11.33 6.97 12.21
N ALA A 157 10.61 8.08 12.00
CA ALA A 157 9.78 8.69 13.03
C ALA A 157 8.58 7.78 13.40
N ILE A 158 7.90 7.22 12.40
CA ILE A 158 6.77 6.30 12.59
C ILE A 158 7.26 5.02 13.30
N ARG A 159 8.40 4.45 12.88
CA ARG A 159 8.99 3.27 13.52
C ARG A 159 9.29 3.53 15.01
N ARG A 160 10.00 4.62 15.32
CA ARG A 160 10.30 4.99 16.71
C ARG A 160 9.05 5.15 17.55
N GLU A 161 8.00 5.76 17.03
CA GLU A 161 6.75 5.96 17.76
C GLU A 161 6.01 4.61 17.97
N ALA A 162 5.99 3.74 16.98
CA ALA A 162 5.44 2.39 17.11
C ALA A 162 6.20 1.57 18.18
N ASP A 163 7.53 1.58 18.12
CA ASP A 163 8.39 0.87 19.08
C ASP A 163 8.21 1.42 20.50
N ARG A 164 8.15 2.76 20.66
CA ARG A 164 7.90 3.42 21.95
C ARG A 164 6.58 2.97 22.59
N ARG A 165 5.56 2.69 21.74
CA ARG A 165 4.25 2.20 22.21
C ARG A 165 4.16 0.67 22.30
N GLY A 166 5.20 -0.07 21.92
CA GLY A 166 5.19 -1.53 21.85
C GLY A 166 4.24 -2.12 20.82
N LEU A 167 3.97 -1.39 19.71
CA LEU A 167 3.06 -1.81 18.67
C LEU A 167 3.75 -2.72 17.64
N ASN A 168 3.10 -3.81 17.28
CA ASN A 168 3.49 -4.65 16.13
C ASN A 168 2.90 -4.06 14.86
N LEU A 169 3.56 -3.04 14.31
CA LEU A 169 3.11 -2.27 13.14
C LEU A 169 4.02 -2.55 11.96
N ASP A 170 3.46 -2.98 10.84
CA ASP A 170 4.18 -3.00 9.57
C ASP A 170 4.34 -1.57 9.03
N ILE A 171 5.50 -1.25 8.46
CA ILE A 171 5.75 0.00 7.76
C ILE A 171 6.15 -0.33 6.34
N GLN A 172 5.31 0.09 5.40
CA GLN A 172 5.51 -0.07 3.98
C GLN A 172 6.05 1.22 3.36
N VAL A 173 6.89 1.09 2.35
CA VAL A 173 7.28 2.19 1.48
C VAL A 173 6.86 1.88 0.06
N ASP A 174 6.30 2.87 -0.62
CA ASP A 174 5.78 2.76 -1.98
C ASP A 174 6.39 3.83 -2.88
N GLY A 175 7.08 3.36 -3.92
CA GLY A 175 7.65 4.15 -4.99
C GLY A 175 9.18 4.18 -5.06
N GLY A 176 9.73 3.89 -6.25
CA GLY A 176 11.15 4.01 -6.56
C GLY A 176 12.08 3.01 -5.86
N ILE A 177 11.53 1.91 -5.32
CA ILE A 177 12.33 0.88 -4.65
C ILE A 177 13.09 0.06 -5.68
N SER A 178 14.40 -0.08 -5.45
CA SER A 178 15.34 -0.81 -6.28
C SER A 178 16.48 -1.38 -5.43
N GLU A 179 17.39 -2.13 -6.02
CA GLU A 179 18.60 -2.61 -5.34
C GLU A 179 19.42 -1.49 -4.70
N LYS A 180 19.36 -0.26 -5.26
CA LYS A 180 20.10 0.91 -4.76
C LYS A 180 19.42 1.58 -3.57
N THR A 181 18.08 1.50 -3.45
CA THR A 181 17.28 2.25 -2.48
C THR A 181 16.74 1.39 -1.33
N ILE A 182 16.64 0.08 -1.55
CA ILE A 182 16.12 -0.90 -0.58
C ILE A 182 16.83 -0.84 0.78
N ALA A 183 18.15 -0.69 0.79
CA ALA A 183 18.94 -0.64 2.02
C ALA A 183 18.62 0.60 2.86
N ALA A 184 18.37 1.75 2.23
CA ALA A 184 17.98 2.98 2.92
C ALA A 184 16.60 2.82 3.59
N ALA A 185 15.62 2.26 2.88
CA ALA A 185 14.28 2.01 3.39
C ALA A 185 14.30 1.04 4.58
N ALA A 186 15.02 -0.08 4.45
CA ALA A 186 15.18 -1.06 5.53
C ALA A 186 15.85 -0.45 6.78
N LYS A 187 16.92 0.33 6.60
CA LYS A 187 17.62 1.03 7.70
C LYS A 187 16.73 2.03 8.41
N ALA A 188 15.82 2.67 7.69
CA ALA A 188 14.83 3.59 8.28
C ALA A 188 13.73 2.88 9.08
N GLY A 189 13.60 1.55 8.94
CA GLY A 189 12.62 0.74 9.69
C GLY A 189 11.43 0.28 8.86
N ALA A 190 11.47 0.41 7.54
CA ALA A 190 10.48 -0.24 6.67
C ALA A 190 10.67 -1.76 6.73
N CYS A 191 9.57 -2.49 6.77
CA CYS A 191 9.56 -3.95 6.81
C CYS A 191 8.78 -4.56 5.63
N LEU A 192 8.08 -3.74 4.86
CA LEU A 192 7.40 -4.11 3.64
C LEU A 192 7.83 -3.16 2.52
N LEU A 193 8.24 -3.75 1.41
CA LEU A 193 8.75 -3.02 0.27
C LEU A 193 7.86 -3.27 -0.94
N TYR A 194 7.32 -2.20 -1.44
CA TYR A 194 6.71 -2.17 -2.74
C TYR A 194 7.81 -2.11 -3.80
N THR A 195 7.86 -3.09 -4.68
CA THR A 195 8.76 -3.06 -5.83
C THR A 195 7.93 -2.99 -7.11
N SER A 196 8.30 -2.09 -7.99
CA SER A 196 7.84 -2.06 -9.38
C SER A 196 9.05 -2.29 -10.30
N PRO A 197 9.63 -3.49 -10.34
CA PRO A 197 10.63 -3.81 -11.33
C PRO A 197 9.91 -4.33 -12.58
N SER A 198 9.36 -3.42 -13.39
CA SER A 198 9.05 -3.80 -14.74
C SER A 198 10.36 -3.76 -15.57
N PRO A 199 10.73 -4.84 -16.27
CA PRO A 199 11.79 -4.75 -17.28
C PRO A 199 11.40 -3.83 -18.46
N ARG A 200 10.23 -3.18 -18.39
CA ARG A 200 9.73 -2.17 -19.34
C ARG A 200 9.85 -0.73 -18.83
N ASP A 201 10.26 -0.53 -17.59
CA ASP A 201 10.64 0.81 -17.12
C ASP A 201 12.01 1.15 -17.73
N PRO A 202 12.14 2.27 -18.47
CA PRO A 202 13.37 2.65 -19.16
C PRO A 202 14.51 3.00 -18.20
#